data_a4e37d160e584f8f474e71a8b489121c
#
_entry.id   a4e37d160e584f8f474e71a8b489121c
#
_cell.length_a   1.000
_cell.length_b   1.000
_cell.length_c   1.000
_cell.angle_alpha   90.00
_cell.angle_beta   90.00
_cell.angle_gamma   90.00
#
_symmetry.space_group_name_H-M   'P 1'
#
loop_
_entity.id
_entity.type
_entity.pdbx_description
1 polymer ?
#
loop_
_entity_poly.entity_id
_entity_poly.type
_entity_poly.pdbx_seq_one_letter_code
_entity_poly.pdbx_strand_id
1 'polypeptide(L)'
;MTEGQYRNIYTGRLTEEEMKEFMQKGDYAAIVDATHPYAVVVSSNIKQASAQAGLPYYRLRRTLQSAGDDSDVIYVKSQQECVRALEQTSGNILLTTGSKELHCYCENEALRERLFVRVLPGTESIEICHKNGI
;
A
#
# COMPACT_ATOMS: atom_id res chain seq x y z
N MET A 1 -32.64 -11.30 -2.31
CA MET A 1 -31.21 -11.34 -1.93
C MET A 1 -31.18 -11.22 -0.42
N THR A 2 -30.89 -12.33 0.28
CA THR A 2 -30.78 -12.37 1.74
C THR A 2 -29.50 -11.62 2.11
N GLU A 3 -29.63 -10.55 2.89
CA GLU A 3 -28.51 -9.85 3.53
C GLU A 3 -27.70 -10.88 4.33
N GLY A 4 -26.47 -11.17 3.85
CA GLY A 4 -25.53 -11.98 4.59
C GLY A 4 -25.14 -11.23 5.86
N GLN A 5 -25.57 -11.72 7.01
CA GLN A 5 -25.11 -11.21 8.30
C GLN A 5 -23.60 -11.45 8.38
N TYR A 6 -22.80 -10.39 8.20
CA TYR A 6 -21.39 -10.39 8.55
C TYR A 6 -21.28 -10.59 10.07
N ARG A 7 -20.84 -11.77 10.49
CA ARG A 7 -20.88 -12.13 11.92
C ARG A 7 -19.93 -11.31 12.77
N ASN A 8 -18.71 -11.00 12.25
CA ASN A 8 -17.73 -10.20 12.98
C ASN A 8 -16.83 -9.43 12.03
N ILE A 9 -16.70 -8.12 12.20
CA ILE A 9 -15.74 -7.26 11.51
C ILE A 9 -14.79 -6.70 12.56
N TYR A 10 -13.50 -6.95 12.37
CA TYR A 10 -12.42 -6.40 13.19
C TYR A 10 -11.62 -5.41 12.36
N THR A 11 -11.33 -4.24 12.92
CA THR A 11 -10.56 -3.18 12.28
C THR A 11 -9.33 -2.87 13.10
N GLY A 12 -8.20 -2.61 12.43
CA GLY A 12 -6.95 -2.26 13.07
C GLY A 12 -5.75 -2.89 12.39
N ARG A 13 -4.57 -2.55 12.89
CA ARG A 13 -3.31 -3.17 12.49
C ARG A 13 -2.93 -4.16 13.58
N LEU A 14 -2.61 -5.38 13.20
CA LEU A 14 -2.14 -6.43 14.09
C LEU A 14 -0.69 -6.78 13.74
N THR A 15 0.11 -7.02 14.76
CA THR A 15 1.43 -7.68 14.65
C THR A 15 1.28 -9.15 14.31
N GLU A 16 2.36 -9.85 14.00
CA GLU A 16 2.33 -11.29 13.73
C GLU A 16 1.83 -12.08 14.94
N GLU A 17 2.30 -11.74 16.15
CA GLU A 17 1.89 -12.37 17.41
C GLU A 17 0.41 -12.16 17.68
N GLU A 18 -0.07 -10.93 17.53
CA GLU A 18 -1.50 -10.62 17.71
C GLU A 18 -2.38 -11.34 16.69
N MET A 19 -1.91 -11.46 15.43
CA MET A 19 -2.62 -12.25 14.42
C MET A 19 -2.70 -13.72 14.81
N LYS A 20 -1.59 -14.31 15.28
CA LYS A 20 -1.55 -15.69 15.77
C LYS A 20 -2.51 -15.91 16.92
N GLU A 21 -2.46 -15.05 17.95
CA GLU A 21 -3.38 -15.14 19.09
C GLU A 21 -4.84 -15.01 18.66
N PHE A 22 -5.13 -14.07 17.75
CA PHE A 22 -6.46 -13.90 17.20
C PHE A 22 -6.95 -15.16 16.48
N MET A 23 -6.08 -15.78 15.67
CA MET A 23 -6.38 -17.02 14.96
C MET A 23 -6.57 -18.21 15.90
N GLN A 24 -5.79 -18.29 16.97
CA GLN A 24 -5.90 -19.38 17.96
C GLN A 24 -7.14 -19.26 18.87
N LYS A 25 -7.57 -18.04 19.16
CA LYS A 25 -8.76 -17.77 19.98
C LYS A 25 -10.07 -17.96 19.21
N GLY A 26 -10.01 -17.88 17.87
CA GLY A 26 -11.16 -18.06 16.99
C GLY A 26 -11.29 -19.51 16.52
N ASP A 27 -12.51 -19.96 16.33
CA ASP A 27 -12.80 -21.29 15.73
C ASP A 27 -12.80 -21.16 14.20
N TYR A 28 -11.60 -20.93 13.63
CA TYR A 28 -11.42 -20.75 12.19
C TYR A 28 -11.03 -22.06 11.51
N ALA A 29 -11.69 -22.39 10.41
CA ALA A 29 -11.34 -23.56 9.58
C ALA A 29 -10.17 -23.26 8.61
N ALA A 30 -9.98 -21.99 8.22
CA ALA A 30 -8.95 -21.56 7.29
C ALA A 30 -8.78 -20.03 7.32
N ILE A 31 -7.67 -19.56 6.81
CA ILE A 31 -7.37 -18.13 6.61
C ILE A 31 -7.32 -17.83 5.10
N VAL A 32 -8.07 -16.81 4.68
CA VAL A 32 -8.05 -16.31 3.31
C VAL A 32 -7.46 -14.90 3.30
N ASP A 33 -6.26 -14.78 2.75
CA ASP A 33 -5.58 -13.49 2.57
C ASP A 33 -5.98 -12.86 1.23
N ALA A 34 -6.79 -11.83 1.27
CA ALA A 34 -7.22 -11.03 0.13
C ALA A 34 -6.63 -9.61 0.13
N THR A 35 -5.52 -9.38 0.85
CA THR A 35 -4.86 -8.08 0.93
C THR A 35 -4.30 -7.66 -0.44
N HIS A 36 -4.05 -6.36 -0.59
CA HIS A 36 -3.51 -5.80 -1.84
C HIS A 36 -2.17 -6.45 -2.19
N PRO A 37 -1.85 -6.70 -3.47
CA PRO A 37 -0.57 -7.31 -3.89
C PRO A 37 0.68 -6.64 -3.31
N TYR A 38 0.65 -5.32 -3.12
CA TYR A 38 1.77 -4.56 -2.54
C TYR A 38 1.87 -4.61 -1.01
N ALA A 39 0.91 -5.23 -0.33
CA ALA A 39 0.93 -5.41 1.13
C ALA A 39 1.81 -6.61 1.54
N VAL A 40 3.07 -6.63 1.11
CA VAL A 40 3.99 -7.77 1.24
C VAL A 40 4.21 -8.15 2.70
N VAL A 41 4.46 -7.17 3.57
CA VAL A 41 4.71 -7.39 5.01
C VAL A 41 3.49 -8.03 5.68
N VAL A 42 2.31 -7.46 5.47
CA VAL A 42 1.06 -8.01 6.05
C VAL A 42 0.79 -9.42 5.56
N SER A 43 0.98 -9.69 4.26
CA SER A 43 0.81 -11.05 3.71
C SER A 43 1.79 -12.05 4.31
N SER A 44 3.04 -11.63 4.54
CA SER A 44 4.05 -12.47 5.21
C SER A 44 3.63 -12.80 6.64
N ASN A 45 3.22 -11.78 7.40
CA ASN A 45 2.78 -11.95 8.79
C ASN A 45 1.54 -12.87 8.87
N ILE A 46 0.53 -12.68 8.02
CA ILE A 46 -0.66 -13.54 7.98
C ILE A 46 -0.26 -14.99 7.70
N LYS A 47 0.63 -15.22 6.72
CA LYS A 47 1.09 -16.56 6.36
C LYS A 47 1.83 -17.24 7.52
N GLN A 48 2.71 -16.52 8.21
CA GLN A 48 3.48 -17.05 9.35
C GLN A 48 2.56 -17.33 10.54
N ALA A 49 1.70 -16.37 10.90
CA ALA A 49 0.72 -16.54 11.96
C ALA A 49 -0.23 -17.73 11.71
N SER A 50 -0.69 -17.92 10.46
CA SER A 50 -1.52 -19.08 10.08
C SER A 50 -0.79 -20.40 10.27
N ALA A 51 0.47 -20.48 9.87
CA ALA A 51 1.30 -21.68 10.06
C ALA A 51 1.52 -21.98 11.53
N GLN A 52 1.78 -20.97 12.36
CA GLN A 52 1.96 -21.12 13.82
C GLN A 52 0.65 -21.49 14.53
N ALA A 53 -0.50 -21.06 14.00
CA ALA A 53 -1.81 -21.42 14.51
C ALA A 53 -2.32 -22.79 13.99
N GLY A 54 -1.58 -23.42 13.08
CA GLY A 54 -1.97 -24.72 12.48
C GLY A 54 -3.15 -24.62 11.51
N LEU A 55 -3.41 -23.44 10.93
CA LEU A 55 -4.54 -23.20 10.04
C LEU A 55 -4.13 -23.19 8.56
N PRO A 56 -4.93 -23.78 7.66
CA PRO A 56 -4.73 -23.66 6.22
C PRO A 56 -4.74 -22.21 5.78
N TYR A 57 -3.78 -21.83 4.95
CA TYR A 57 -3.63 -20.48 4.40
C TYR A 57 -3.89 -20.46 2.90
N TYR A 58 -4.78 -19.60 2.46
CA TYR A 58 -5.11 -19.37 1.05
C TYR A 58 -4.83 -17.92 0.67
N ARG A 59 -4.11 -17.69 -0.41
CA ARG A 59 -3.87 -16.35 -0.97
C ARG A 59 -4.77 -16.11 -2.17
N LEU A 60 -5.69 -15.15 -2.06
CA LEU A 60 -6.46 -14.67 -3.20
C LEU A 60 -5.61 -13.69 -4.01
N ARG A 61 -5.14 -14.13 -5.18
CA ARG A 61 -4.41 -13.28 -6.12
C ARG A 61 -5.38 -12.69 -7.15
N ARG A 62 -5.43 -11.37 -7.21
CA ARG A 62 -6.10 -10.71 -8.34
C ARG A 62 -5.22 -10.86 -9.56
N THR A 63 -5.78 -11.31 -10.68
CA THR A 63 -5.08 -11.27 -11.96
C THR A 63 -4.84 -9.81 -12.27
N LEU A 64 -3.57 -9.40 -12.33
CA LEU A 64 -3.23 -8.11 -12.92
C LEU A 64 -3.67 -8.20 -14.37
N GLN A 65 -4.61 -7.36 -14.78
CA GLN A 65 -4.84 -7.15 -16.20
C GLN A 65 -3.50 -6.71 -16.78
N SER A 66 -3.05 -7.37 -17.84
CA SER A 66 -1.91 -6.89 -18.61
C SER A 66 -2.19 -5.44 -18.95
N ALA A 67 -1.32 -4.54 -18.51
CA ALA A 67 -1.38 -3.16 -18.92
C ALA A 67 -1.52 -3.15 -20.45
N GLY A 68 -2.37 -2.24 -20.96
CA GLY A 68 -2.46 -2.03 -22.40
C GLY A 68 -1.12 -1.65 -23.00
N ASP A 69 -1.11 -1.11 -24.18
CA ASP A 69 0.10 -0.61 -24.84
C ASP A 69 0.83 0.37 -23.89
N ASP A 70 1.97 -0.06 -23.36
CA ASP A 70 2.81 0.68 -22.39
C ASP A 70 3.80 1.63 -23.13
N SER A 71 3.57 1.92 -24.41
CA SER A 71 4.49 2.72 -25.24
C SER A 71 4.81 4.09 -24.63
N ASP A 72 3.88 4.66 -23.86
CA ASP A 72 4.00 5.98 -23.24
C ASP A 72 4.39 5.92 -21.74
N VAL A 73 4.72 4.73 -21.22
CA VAL A 73 5.07 4.53 -19.82
C VAL A 73 6.57 4.46 -19.63
N ILE A 74 7.12 5.31 -18.78
CA ILE A 74 8.52 5.28 -18.38
C ILE A 74 8.65 4.51 -17.07
N TYR A 75 9.29 3.34 -17.12
CA TYR A 75 9.57 2.52 -15.95
C TYR A 75 10.89 2.95 -15.30
N VAL A 76 10.85 3.17 -13.99
CA VAL A 76 12.01 3.55 -13.18
C VAL A 76 12.21 2.54 -12.05
N LYS A 77 13.44 2.34 -11.61
CA LYS A 77 13.81 1.34 -10.60
C LYS A 77 13.86 1.87 -9.18
N SER A 78 13.86 3.19 -9.03
CA SER A 78 13.94 3.85 -7.73
C SER A 78 13.32 5.24 -7.75
N GLN A 79 13.03 5.81 -6.56
CA GLN A 79 12.57 7.17 -6.40
C GLN A 79 13.58 8.18 -6.96
N GLN A 80 14.88 7.96 -6.75
CA GLN A 80 15.95 8.83 -7.26
C GLN A 80 15.98 8.85 -8.79
N GLU A 81 15.76 7.72 -9.44
CA GLU A 81 15.65 7.65 -10.89
C GLU A 81 14.41 8.38 -11.39
N CYS A 82 13.28 8.24 -10.68
CA CYS A 82 12.05 8.98 -10.95
C CYS A 82 12.27 10.49 -10.84
N VAL A 83 12.88 10.97 -9.77
CA VAL A 83 13.21 12.41 -9.58
C VAL A 83 14.04 12.94 -10.72
N ARG A 84 15.13 12.24 -11.11
CA ARG A 84 15.96 12.65 -12.25
C ARG A 84 15.20 12.71 -13.57
N ALA A 85 14.28 11.75 -13.79
CA ALA A 85 13.43 11.77 -14.99
C ALA A 85 12.48 12.98 -14.97
N LEU A 86 11.88 13.29 -13.82
CA LEU A 86 10.97 14.42 -13.64
C LEU A 86 11.67 15.78 -13.79
N GLU A 87 12.93 15.90 -13.39
CA GLU A 87 13.76 17.11 -13.58
C GLU A 87 13.94 17.48 -15.06
N GLN A 88 13.84 16.50 -15.95
CA GLN A 88 13.94 16.73 -17.41
C GLN A 88 12.60 17.10 -18.04
N THR A 89 11.51 17.17 -17.26
CA THR A 89 10.16 17.51 -17.72
C THR A 89 9.81 18.97 -17.40
N SER A 90 8.76 19.48 -18.04
CA SER A 90 8.17 20.79 -17.77
C SER A 90 6.70 20.64 -17.36
N GLY A 91 6.14 21.69 -16.71
CA GLY A 91 4.73 21.70 -16.27
C GLY A 91 4.50 21.03 -14.93
N ASN A 92 3.24 20.90 -14.55
CA ASN A 92 2.82 20.35 -13.27
C ASN A 92 2.94 18.83 -13.22
N ILE A 93 3.18 18.29 -12.04
CA ILE A 93 3.38 16.86 -11.78
C ILE A 93 2.34 16.41 -10.78
N LEU A 94 1.51 15.42 -11.16
CA LEU A 94 0.60 14.75 -10.23
C LEU A 94 1.28 13.52 -9.63
N LEU A 95 1.66 13.60 -8.35
CA LEU A 95 2.25 12.50 -7.61
C LEU A 95 1.15 11.67 -6.91
N THR A 96 1.05 10.38 -7.24
CA THR A 96 0.02 9.47 -6.70
C THR A 96 0.60 8.34 -5.85
N THR A 97 1.88 8.42 -5.48
CA THR A 97 2.60 7.39 -4.71
C THR A 97 2.26 7.41 -3.20
N GLY A 98 1.45 8.36 -2.74
CA GLY A 98 1.18 8.59 -1.33
C GLY A 98 2.26 9.47 -0.66
N SER A 99 2.21 9.56 0.69
CA SER A 99 3.03 10.52 1.44
C SER A 99 4.39 9.97 1.91
N LYS A 100 4.58 8.64 1.99
CA LYS A 100 5.76 8.05 2.66
C LYS A 100 7.09 8.48 2.08
N GLU A 101 7.20 8.51 0.75
CA GLU A 101 8.43 8.82 0.02
C GLU A 101 8.43 10.27 -0.53
N LEU A 102 7.51 11.10 -0.04
CA LEU A 102 7.31 12.47 -0.54
C LEU A 102 8.57 13.33 -0.40
N HIS A 103 9.34 13.14 0.67
CA HIS A 103 10.58 13.86 0.93
C HIS A 103 11.56 13.78 -0.25
N CYS A 104 11.69 12.61 -0.90
CA CYS A 104 12.61 12.43 -2.04
C CYS A 104 12.30 13.38 -3.20
N TYR A 105 11.03 13.72 -3.40
CA TYR A 105 10.58 14.59 -4.50
C TYR A 105 10.62 16.08 -4.12
N CYS A 106 10.67 16.39 -2.82
CA CYS A 106 10.63 17.75 -2.29
C CYS A 106 12.00 18.34 -1.96
N GLU A 107 13.09 17.54 -2.04
CA GLU A 107 14.46 18.01 -1.84
C GLU A 107 14.88 19.06 -2.88
N ASN A 108 14.42 18.95 -4.12
CA ASN A 108 14.61 19.94 -5.17
C ASN A 108 13.43 20.93 -5.16
N GLU A 109 13.71 22.20 -4.82
CA GLU A 109 12.70 23.26 -4.73
C GLU A 109 11.95 23.49 -6.04
N ALA A 110 12.66 23.54 -7.17
CA ALA A 110 12.06 23.75 -8.49
C ALA A 110 11.12 22.58 -8.87
N LEU A 111 11.41 21.36 -8.41
CA LEU A 111 10.52 20.22 -8.59
C LEU A 111 9.32 20.32 -7.66
N ARG A 112 9.55 20.66 -6.38
CA ARG A 112 8.51 20.79 -5.35
C ARG A 112 7.42 21.79 -5.74
N GLU A 113 7.77 22.93 -6.33
CA GLU A 113 6.82 23.95 -6.78
C GLU A 113 5.85 23.46 -7.86
N ARG A 114 6.20 22.39 -8.56
CA ARG A 114 5.41 21.79 -9.63
C ARG A 114 4.56 20.62 -9.16
N LEU A 115 4.71 20.15 -7.88
CA LEU A 115 4.07 18.98 -7.37
C LEU A 115 2.62 19.22 -6.94
N PHE A 116 1.74 18.35 -7.40
CA PHE A 116 0.40 18.16 -6.90
C PHE A 116 0.32 16.75 -6.33
N VAL A 117 0.11 16.63 -5.03
CA VAL A 117 0.23 15.34 -4.33
C VAL A 117 -1.13 14.79 -3.96
N ARG A 118 -1.46 13.57 -4.43
CA ARG A 118 -2.65 12.85 -4.03
C ARG A 118 -2.32 11.90 -2.90
N VAL A 119 -2.91 12.12 -1.71
CA VAL A 119 -2.78 11.27 -0.52
C VAL A 119 -4.14 10.80 -0.01
N LEU A 120 -4.16 9.77 0.82
CA LEU A 120 -5.34 9.43 1.60
C LEU A 120 -5.55 10.51 2.69
N PRO A 121 -6.80 10.88 3.02
CA PRO A 121 -7.12 11.97 3.95
C PRO A 121 -6.91 11.55 5.42
N GLY A 122 -5.75 11.00 5.75
CA GLY A 122 -5.34 10.68 7.11
C GLY A 122 -4.47 11.79 7.69
N THR A 123 -4.59 12.06 8.99
CA THR A 123 -3.83 13.09 9.71
C THR A 123 -2.32 12.96 9.45
N GLU A 124 -1.78 11.76 9.56
CA GLU A 124 -0.36 11.46 9.30
C GLU A 124 0.07 11.86 7.88
N SER A 125 -0.74 11.55 6.86
CA SER A 125 -0.43 11.90 5.47
C SER A 125 -0.44 13.40 5.23
N ILE A 126 -1.38 14.11 5.85
CA ILE A 126 -1.49 15.57 5.76
C ILE A 126 -0.29 16.24 6.46
N GLU A 127 0.08 15.77 7.65
CA GLU A 127 1.25 16.27 8.37
C GLU A 127 2.55 16.07 7.59
N ILE A 128 2.71 14.93 6.91
CA ILE A 128 3.86 14.68 6.04
C ILE A 128 3.87 15.66 4.87
N CYS A 129 2.73 15.95 4.24
CA CYS A 129 2.65 16.95 3.18
C CYS A 129 3.10 18.32 3.69
N HIS A 130 2.55 18.79 4.80
CA HIS A 130 2.95 20.07 5.41
C HIS A 130 4.44 20.14 5.75
N LYS A 131 5.02 19.09 6.32
CA LYS A 131 6.46 19.03 6.64
C LYS A 131 7.35 19.15 5.40
N ASN A 132 6.87 18.75 4.24
CA ASN A 132 7.57 18.79 2.97
C ASN A 132 7.23 20.05 2.14
N GLY A 133 6.45 20.97 2.68
CA GLY A 133 6.10 22.24 2.03
C GLY A 133 5.08 22.11 0.89
N ILE A 134 4.21 21.10 1.01
CA ILE A 134 3.08 20.83 0.10
C ILE A 134 1.78 21.24 0.78
#